data_1d1539d7505b0d012eeb04c26c19a5f9
#
_entry.id   1d1539d7505b0d012eeb04c26c19a5f9
#
_cell.length_a   1.000
_cell.length_b   1.000
_cell.length_c   1.000
_cell.angle_alpha   90.00
_cell.angle_beta   90.00
_cell.angle_gamma   90.00
#
_symmetry.space_group_name_H-M   'P 1'
#
loop_
_entity.id
_entity.type
_entity.pdbx_description
1 polymer ?
#
loop_
_entity_poly.entity_id
_entity_poly.type
_entity_poly.pdbx_seq_one_letter_code
_entity_poly.pdbx_strand_id
1 'polypeptide(L)'
;MRLKFLAALAAALLLSACNDPKTDTFTFTAIPDQDESQLVKRFGSIAAHLEEQLGVPVKYVPVKSYAAAVTAFRNDEVQMAWFGGLSGVQARRLVPGSEAIAQGQEDTAFKSYFIANSSTGLEPVETLGQDFIAQPSFTFGSKGSTSGRLMPEFYLRETFNKAPEDLFKKVGFSGDHSRTIALVQSGAYATGAVNFKVWERELAEGKIDTSKVSVIWETPTYPDYHWTVRGDLNERFGEGFSQRVTETLLSIDDPALLQAFPREKFIPASNADYAPIEDTASAIGLLD
;
A
#
# COMPACT_ATOMS: atom_id res chain seq x y z
N MET A 1 70.29 -23.48 1.58
CA MET A 1 69.60 -22.17 1.68
C MET A 1 68.58 -21.96 0.57
N ARG A 2 68.15 -22.94 -0.23
CA ARG A 2 67.21 -22.84 -1.35
C ARG A 2 65.83 -23.46 -1.11
N LEU A 3 65.66 -24.19 0.02
CA LEU A 3 64.37 -24.87 0.30
C LEU A 3 63.41 -24.09 1.20
N LYS A 4 63.83 -22.98 1.81
CA LYS A 4 63.00 -22.13 2.69
C LYS A 4 62.27 -21.04 1.96
N PHE A 5 62.61 -20.74 0.69
CA PHE A 5 61.93 -19.70 -0.11
C PHE A 5 60.69 -20.21 -0.89
N LEU A 6 60.59 -21.51 -1.13
CA LEU A 6 59.44 -22.11 -1.84
C LEU A 6 58.22 -22.32 -0.92
N ALA A 7 58.40 -22.45 0.38
CA ALA A 7 57.31 -22.61 1.34
C ALA A 7 56.57 -21.27 1.64
N ALA A 8 57.26 -20.12 1.48
CA ALA A 8 56.64 -18.80 1.71
C ALA A 8 55.74 -18.32 0.55
N LEU A 9 55.97 -18.82 -0.68
CA LEU A 9 55.20 -18.43 -1.86
C LEU A 9 53.87 -19.22 -1.97
N ALA A 10 53.83 -20.46 -1.42
CA ALA A 10 52.63 -21.30 -1.39
C ALA A 10 51.60 -20.85 -0.33
N ALA A 11 52.04 -20.20 0.76
CA ALA A 11 51.15 -19.67 1.81
C ALA A 11 50.46 -18.36 1.45
N ALA A 12 51.02 -17.60 0.49
CA ALA A 12 50.41 -16.32 0.03
C ALA A 12 49.25 -16.52 -0.97
N LEU A 13 49.12 -17.71 -1.58
CA LEU A 13 48.06 -18.04 -2.55
C LEU A 13 46.78 -18.61 -1.91
N LEU A 14 46.78 -18.91 -0.61
CA LEU A 14 45.63 -19.51 0.08
C LEU A 14 44.78 -18.46 0.84
N LEU A 15 45.16 -17.18 0.82
CA LEU A 15 44.42 -16.10 1.49
C LEU A 15 43.52 -15.30 0.57
N SER A 16 43.37 -15.69 -0.72
CA SER A 16 42.50 -15.03 -1.69
C SER A 16 41.15 -15.72 -1.91
N ALA A 17 40.82 -16.71 -1.08
CA ALA A 17 39.55 -17.41 -1.19
C ALA A 17 38.67 -17.08 0.02
N CYS A 18 37.56 -16.48 -0.24
CA CYS A 18 36.39 -16.19 0.60
C CYS A 18 36.25 -14.71 0.99
N ASN A 19 36.20 -13.85 -0.01
CA ASN A 19 35.28 -12.72 0.06
C ASN A 19 34.21 -12.97 -1.02
N ASP A 20 33.26 -13.84 -0.74
CA ASP A 20 32.00 -13.79 -1.48
C ASP A 20 31.48 -12.39 -1.24
N PRO A 21 31.26 -11.56 -2.27
CA PRO A 21 30.62 -10.29 -2.11
C PRO A 21 29.27 -10.62 -1.47
N LYS A 22 29.02 -10.18 -0.23
CA LYS A 22 27.68 -10.24 0.35
C LYS A 22 26.79 -9.52 -0.66
N THR A 23 26.03 -10.29 -1.41
CA THR A 23 25.01 -9.73 -2.29
C THR A 23 24.02 -9.05 -1.37
N ASP A 24 23.87 -7.74 -1.48
CA ASP A 24 22.91 -6.98 -0.70
C ASP A 24 21.52 -7.58 -0.91
N THR A 25 20.78 -7.74 0.17
CA THR A 25 19.39 -8.22 0.09
C THR A 25 18.49 -7.09 -0.34
N PHE A 26 17.76 -7.25 -1.44
CA PHE A 26 16.72 -6.32 -1.86
C PHE A 26 15.50 -6.49 -0.95
N THR A 27 15.21 -5.48 -0.14
CA THR A 27 14.10 -5.53 0.83
C THR A 27 12.94 -4.66 0.39
N PHE A 28 11.72 -5.14 0.64
CA PHE A 28 10.52 -4.36 0.38
C PHE A 28 9.46 -4.55 1.46
N THR A 29 8.52 -3.62 1.52
CA THR A 29 7.37 -3.67 2.42
C THR A 29 6.07 -3.38 1.68
N ALA A 30 4.97 -3.46 2.40
CA ALA A 30 3.64 -3.04 1.94
C ALA A 30 2.88 -2.38 3.09
N ILE A 31 1.99 -1.45 2.78
CA ILE A 31 1.05 -0.91 3.77
C ILE A 31 0.15 -2.04 4.28
N PRO A 32 -0.09 -2.14 5.60
CA PRO A 32 -0.94 -3.17 6.19
C PRO A 32 -2.42 -2.76 6.08
N ASP A 33 -2.96 -2.90 4.86
CA ASP A 33 -4.33 -2.50 4.52
C ASP A 33 -5.40 -3.52 4.91
N GLN A 34 -4.97 -4.72 5.33
CA GLN A 34 -5.80 -5.88 5.64
C GLN A 34 -5.15 -6.76 6.71
N ASP A 35 -5.72 -7.94 6.94
CA ASP A 35 -5.19 -8.96 7.85
C ASP A 35 -3.73 -9.33 7.55
N GLU A 36 -2.89 -9.32 8.60
CA GLU A 36 -1.44 -9.51 8.50
C GLU A 36 -1.08 -10.88 7.90
N SER A 37 -1.82 -11.94 8.23
CA SER A 37 -1.51 -13.29 7.77
C SER A 37 -1.68 -13.43 6.25
N GLN A 38 -2.67 -12.76 5.69
CA GLN A 38 -2.88 -12.70 4.24
C GLN A 38 -1.78 -11.90 3.54
N LEU A 39 -1.36 -10.79 4.13
CA LEU A 39 -0.28 -9.96 3.58
C LEU A 39 1.06 -10.71 3.56
N VAL A 40 1.41 -11.40 4.64
CA VAL A 40 2.65 -12.20 4.71
C VAL A 40 2.67 -13.29 3.63
N LYS A 41 1.56 -14.02 3.44
CA LYS A 41 1.45 -15.03 2.38
C LYS A 41 1.60 -14.41 0.99
N ARG A 42 0.87 -13.33 0.72
CA ARG A 42 0.87 -12.61 -0.54
C ARG A 42 2.26 -12.11 -0.92
N PHE A 43 2.84 -11.31 -0.06
CA PHE A 43 4.13 -10.68 -0.33
C PHE A 43 5.31 -11.65 -0.22
N GLY A 44 5.15 -12.78 0.49
CA GLY A 44 6.10 -13.88 0.45
C GLY A 44 6.21 -14.51 -0.94
N SER A 45 5.10 -14.71 -1.64
CA SER A 45 5.10 -15.21 -3.03
C SER A 45 5.74 -14.20 -4.00
N ILE A 46 5.50 -12.91 -3.81
CA ILE A 46 6.15 -11.86 -4.60
C ILE A 46 7.65 -11.80 -4.32
N ALA A 47 8.09 -11.95 -3.07
CA ALA A 47 9.51 -11.99 -2.74
C ALA A 47 10.22 -13.14 -3.47
N ALA A 48 9.63 -14.33 -3.47
CA ALA A 48 10.18 -15.48 -4.17
C ALA A 48 10.27 -15.25 -5.69
N HIS A 49 9.22 -14.69 -6.30
CA HIS A 49 9.22 -14.35 -7.72
C HIS A 49 10.30 -13.31 -8.06
N LEU A 50 10.40 -12.23 -7.29
CA LEU A 50 11.42 -11.20 -7.50
C LEU A 50 12.84 -11.76 -7.32
N GLU A 51 13.07 -12.62 -6.33
CA GLU A 51 14.36 -13.26 -6.10
C GLU A 51 14.80 -14.11 -7.30
N GLU A 52 13.87 -14.92 -7.84
CA GLU A 52 14.11 -15.74 -9.03
C GLU A 52 14.46 -14.89 -10.26
N GLN A 53 13.72 -13.80 -10.50
CA GLN A 53 13.89 -12.98 -11.70
C GLN A 53 15.06 -12.00 -11.61
N LEU A 54 15.35 -11.47 -10.42
CA LEU A 54 16.39 -10.46 -10.23
C LEU A 54 17.78 -11.09 -9.94
N GLY A 55 17.83 -12.34 -9.47
CA GLY A 55 19.07 -13.03 -9.15
C GLY A 55 19.78 -12.48 -7.90
N VAL A 56 19.09 -11.78 -7.03
CA VAL A 56 19.58 -11.30 -5.72
C VAL A 56 18.62 -11.77 -4.63
N PRO A 57 19.08 -11.96 -3.38
CA PRO A 57 18.17 -12.28 -2.28
C PRO A 57 17.10 -11.19 -2.11
N VAL A 58 15.82 -11.59 -2.00
CA VAL A 58 14.70 -10.65 -1.83
C VAL A 58 13.93 -10.98 -0.55
N LYS A 59 13.58 -9.96 0.22
CA LYS A 59 12.87 -10.13 1.48
C LYS A 59 11.72 -9.16 1.63
N TYR A 60 10.53 -9.69 1.93
CA TYR A 60 9.40 -8.90 2.44
C TYR A 60 9.59 -8.60 3.93
N VAL A 61 9.42 -7.34 4.31
CA VAL A 61 9.50 -6.84 5.69
C VAL A 61 8.11 -6.37 6.11
N PRO A 62 7.36 -7.14 6.91
CA PRO A 62 6.04 -6.72 7.39
C PRO A 62 6.15 -5.56 8.37
N VAL A 63 5.19 -4.65 8.33
CA VAL A 63 5.10 -3.49 9.21
C VAL A 63 3.72 -3.41 9.87
N LYS A 64 3.61 -2.68 10.98
CA LYS A 64 2.39 -2.65 11.79
C LYS A 64 1.44 -1.49 11.48
N SER A 65 1.85 -0.54 10.63
CA SER A 65 1.02 0.61 10.25
C SER A 65 1.49 1.23 8.94
N TYR A 66 0.64 2.03 8.31
CA TYR A 66 0.99 2.83 7.12
C TYR A 66 2.17 3.77 7.40
N ALA A 67 2.15 4.44 8.56
CA ALA A 67 3.26 5.30 8.97
C ALA A 67 4.58 4.52 9.15
N ALA A 68 4.51 3.28 9.64
CA ALA A 68 5.69 2.43 9.75
C ALA A 68 6.25 2.03 8.37
N ALA A 69 5.39 1.81 7.36
CA ALA A 69 5.85 1.56 5.99
C ALA A 69 6.60 2.76 5.41
N VAL A 70 6.04 3.97 5.56
CA VAL A 70 6.69 5.22 5.13
C VAL A 70 8.01 5.44 5.89
N THR A 71 8.04 5.16 7.19
CA THR A 71 9.25 5.31 8.02
C THR A 71 10.34 4.32 7.60
N ALA A 72 10.01 3.05 7.39
CA ALA A 72 10.96 2.04 6.93
C ALA A 72 11.57 2.41 5.56
N PHE A 73 10.76 2.92 4.64
CA PHE A 73 11.22 3.40 3.34
C PHE A 73 12.13 4.64 3.47
N ARG A 74 11.75 5.62 4.31
CA ARG A 74 12.57 6.81 4.58
C ARG A 74 13.91 6.46 5.21
N ASN A 75 13.92 5.54 6.17
CA ASN A 75 15.13 5.14 6.91
C ASN A 75 16.02 4.15 6.15
N ASP A 76 15.69 3.83 4.89
CA ASP A 76 16.42 2.85 4.09
C ASP A 76 16.42 1.41 4.68
N GLU A 77 15.40 1.09 5.47
CA GLU A 77 15.19 -0.28 5.95
C GLU A 77 14.59 -1.17 4.85
N VAL A 78 13.93 -0.53 3.87
CA VAL A 78 13.41 -1.16 2.65
C VAL A 78 13.65 -0.25 1.44
N GLN A 79 13.91 -0.87 0.27
CA GLN A 79 14.23 -0.16 -0.97
C GLN A 79 13.02 -0.02 -1.90
N MET A 80 11.98 -0.82 -1.67
CA MET A 80 10.74 -0.76 -2.43
C MET A 80 9.54 -0.91 -1.49
N ALA A 81 8.40 -0.35 -1.88
CA ALA A 81 7.17 -0.53 -1.12
C ALA A 81 5.91 -0.52 -2.00
N TRP A 82 4.93 -1.35 -1.63
CA TRP A 82 3.56 -1.27 -2.12
C TRP A 82 2.81 -0.27 -1.28
N PHE A 83 2.57 0.90 -1.83
CA PHE A 83 1.89 2.01 -1.18
C PHE A 83 0.51 2.27 -1.77
N GLY A 84 -0.39 2.88 -0.99
CA GLY A 84 -1.51 3.63 -1.55
C GLY A 84 -1.06 5.02 -2.00
N GLY A 85 -1.92 5.73 -2.75
CA GLY A 85 -1.60 7.05 -3.31
C GLY A 85 -1.06 8.03 -2.27
N LEU A 86 -1.77 8.23 -1.15
CA LEU A 86 -1.33 9.15 -0.08
C LEU A 86 -0.01 8.72 0.56
N SER A 87 0.12 7.48 0.99
CA SER A 87 1.36 7.00 1.63
C SER A 87 2.54 7.01 0.68
N GLY A 88 2.33 6.74 -0.63
CA GLY A 88 3.36 6.85 -1.65
C GLY A 88 3.81 8.28 -1.90
N VAL A 89 2.89 9.23 -1.98
CA VAL A 89 3.22 10.67 -2.05
C VAL A 89 4.04 11.09 -0.83
N GLN A 90 3.60 10.72 0.38
CA GLN A 90 4.34 11.03 1.61
C GLN A 90 5.75 10.43 1.60
N ALA A 91 5.90 9.17 1.16
CA ALA A 91 7.20 8.50 1.08
C ALA A 91 8.14 9.19 0.08
N ARG A 92 7.66 9.52 -1.11
CA ARG A 92 8.46 10.21 -2.15
C ARG A 92 8.86 11.62 -1.76
N ARG A 93 8.02 12.36 -1.04
CA ARG A 93 8.40 13.68 -0.47
C ARG A 93 9.54 13.58 0.54
N LEU A 94 9.58 12.49 1.32
CA LEU A 94 10.60 12.26 2.35
C LEU A 94 11.90 11.64 1.79
N VAL A 95 11.85 11.04 0.61
CA VAL A 95 12.98 10.38 -0.04
C VAL A 95 13.11 10.89 -1.48
N PRO A 96 13.81 12.03 -1.69
CA PRO A 96 14.03 12.58 -3.02
C PRO A 96 14.65 11.57 -3.99
N GLY A 97 14.23 11.60 -5.25
CA GLY A 97 14.68 10.65 -6.28
C GLY A 97 13.93 9.32 -6.28
N SER A 98 13.01 9.07 -5.35
CA SER A 98 12.16 7.87 -5.41
C SER A 98 11.04 8.02 -6.45
N GLU A 99 10.66 6.88 -7.04
CA GLU A 99 9.77 6.83 -8.20
C GLU A 99 8.66 5.78 -8.01
N ALA A 100 7.45 6.15 -8.43
CA ALA A 100 6.38 5.20 -8.68
C ALA A 100 6.69 4.51 -10.01
N ILE A 101 6.74 3.16 -10.03
CA ILE A 101 7.22 2.41 -11.19
C ILE A 101 6.16 1.47 -11.81
N ALA A 102 5.23 0.99 -11.01
CA ALA A 102 4.19 0.08 -11.47
C ALA A 102 2.93 0.21 -10.60
N GLN A 103 1.76 0.02 -11.22
CA GLN A 103 0.45 0.03 -10.57
C GLN A 103 -0.43 -1.06 -11.16
N GLY A 104 -1.44 -1.52 -10.43
CA GLY A 104 -2.47 -2.35 -11.04
C GLY A 104 -3.29 -1.55 -12.06
N GLN A 105 -3.78 -2.20 -13.10
CA GLN A 105 -4.62 -1.52 -14.09
C GLN A 105 -5.84 -0.85 -13.42
N GLU A 106 -6.44 -1.51 -12.44
CA GLU A 106 -7.61 -1.02 -11.69
C GLU A 106 -7.27 0.14 -10.75
N ASP A 107 -5.98 0.29 -10.39
CA ASP A 107 -5.54 1.35 -9.48
C ASP A 107 -5.54 2.74 -10.14
N THR A 108 -5.65 2.82 -11.48
CA THR A 108 -5.82 4.09 -12.19
C THR A 108 -7.20 4.71 -12.02
N ALA A 109 -8.19 3.90 -11.65
CA ALA A 109 -9.60 4.30 -11.47
C ALA A 109 -10.17 3.67 -10.20
N PHE A 110 -9.47 3.84 -9.09
CA PHE A 110 -9.83 3.32 -7.78
C PHE A 110 -10.97 4.11 -7.16
N LYS A 111 -11.68 3.53 -6.18
CA LYS A 111 -12.75 4.21 -5.46
C LYS A 111 -12.87 3.75 -4.01
N SER A 112 -13.54 4.56 -3.20
CA SER A 112 -13.95 4.20 -1.84
C SER A 112 -15.43 3.89 -1.81
N TYR A 113 -15.80 2.89 -1.00
CA TYR A 113 -17.18 2.69 -0.59
C TYR A 113 -17.42 3.34 0.77
N PHE A 114 -18.52 4.08 0.88
CA PHE A 114 -19.11 4.47 2.15
C PHE A 114 -20.09 3.40 2.56
N ILE A 115 -19.89 2.86 3.75
CA ILE A 115 -20.66 1.75 4.28
C ILE A 115 -21.44 2.15 5.53
N ALA A 116 -22.59 1.55 5.73
CA ALA A 116 -23.44 1.81 6.88
C ALA A 116 -23.92 0.52 7.53
N ASN A 117 -24.03 0.53 8.86
CA ASN A 117 -24.70 -0.52 9.60
C ASN A 117 -26.22 -0.46 9.31
N SER A 118 -26.88 -1.61 9.21
CA SER A 118 -28.32 -1.71 8.90
C SER A 118 -29.22 -0.97 9.92
N SER A 119 -28.77 -0.81 11.17
CA SER A 119 -29.50 -0.06 12.19
C SER A 119 -29.63 1.45 11.91
N THR A 120 -28.85 1.98 10.95
CA THR A 120 -28.94 3.40 10.53
C THR A 120 -30.17 3.68 9.69
N GLY A 121 -30.74 2.67 9.04
CA GLY A 121 -31.81 2.85 8.05
C GLY A 121 -31.39 3.55 6.77
N LEU A 122 -30.08 3.75 6.55
CA LEU A 122 -29.58 4.36 5.32
C LEU A 122 -29.67 3.38 4.15
N GLU A 123 -30.08 3.87 3.01
CA GLU A 123 -30.16 3.15 1.74
C GLU A 123 -29.14 3.70 0.74
N PRO A 124 -28.77 2.95 -0.31
CA PRO A 124 -27.89 3.45 -1.36
C PRO A 124 -28.41 4.72 -2.02
N VAL A 125 -27.50 5.69 -2.23
CA VAL A 125 -27.81 7.01 -2.78
C VAL A 125 -26.82 7.41 -3.86
N GLU A 126 -27.23 8.29 -4.78
CA GLU A 126 -26.33 8.88 -5.77
C GLU A 126 -25.47 10.01 -5.18
N THR A 127 -25.94 10.66 -4.13
CA THR A 127 -25.24 11.76 -3.45
C THR A 127 -25.49 11.69 -1.94
N LEU A 128 -24.44 11.87 -1.15
CA LEU A 128 -24.56 11.91 0.33
C LEU A 128 -25.43 13.09 0.78
N GLY A 129 -26.45 12.79 1.58
CA GLY A 129 -27.41 13.75 2.12
C GLY A 129 -27.25 14.01 3.62
N GLN A 130 -28.14 14.84 4.15
CA GLN A 130 -28.16 15.19 5.59
C GLN A 130 -28.40 13.97 6.50
N ASP A 131 -29.12 12.96 6.03
CA ASP A 131 -29.38 11.73 6.78
C ASP A 131 -28.08 10.95 7.08
N PHE A 132 -27.09 11.04 6.19
CA PHE A 132 -25.78 10.45 6.39
C PHE A 132 -25.04 11.11 7.56
N ILE A 133 -24.95 12.43 7.59
CA ILE A 133 -24.25 13.16 8.65
C ILE A 133 -25.06 13.28 9.95
N ALA A 134 -26.35 12.91 9.93
CA ALA A 134 -27.15 12.76 11.13
C ALA A 134 -26.75 11.50 11.94
N GLN A 135 -25.97 10.59 11.37
CA GLN A 135 -25.53 9.39 12.05
C GLN A 135 -24.52 9.72 13.18
N PRO A 136 -24.53 8.95 14.27
CA PRO A 136 -23.77 9.32 15.47
C PRO A 136 -22.25 9.15 15.32
N SER A 137 -21.77 8.31 14.38
CA SER A 137 -20.36 7.99 14.28
C SER A 137 -19.91 7.57 12.89
N PHE A 138 -18.69 7.95 12.56
CA PHE A 138 -17.98 7.59 11.34
C PHE A 138 -16.58 7.06 11.64
N THR A 139 -16.17 5.96 10.99
CA THR A 139 -14.79 5.47 11.07
C THR A 139 -14.09 5.53 9.73
N PHE A 140 -12.94 6.17 9.73
CA PHE A 140 -11.95 6.03 8.67
C PHE A 140 -11.18 4.71 8.81
N GLY A 141 -10.40 4.35 7.79
CA GLY A 141 -9.38 3.30 7.84
C GLY A 141 -8.12 3.76 8.58
N SER A 142 -6.94 3.60 7.95
CA SER A 142 -5.68 4.17 8.45
C SER A 142 -5.59 5.67 8.16
N LYS A 143 -4.90 6.42 9.02
CA LYS A 143 -4.63 7.85 8.81
C LYS A 143 -3.83 8.13 7.53
N GLY A 144 -2.99 7.19 7.08
CA GLY A 144 -2.20 7.29 5.84
C GLY A 144 -2.87 6.66 4.61
N SER A 145 -4.13 6.24 4.69
CA SER A 145 -4.86 5.60 3.59
C SER A 145 -5.46 6.64 2.64
N THR A 146 -5.35 6.40 1.33
CA THR A 146 -6.06 7.16 0.30
C THR A 146 -7.55 6.86 0.36
N SER A 147 -7.91 5.59 0.13
CA SER A 147 -9.31 5.14 0.04
C SER A 147 -10.01 5.04 1.39
N GLY A 148 -9.28 4.87 2.48
CA GLY A 148 -9.85 4.79 3.84
C GLY A 148 -9.82 6.12 4.60
N ARG A 149 -9.13 7.16 4.08
CA ARG A 149 -9.00 8.44 4.78
C ARG A 149 -9.07 9.64 3.83
N LEU A 150 -8.08 9.83 2.95
CA LEU A 150 -7.92 11.05 2.17
C LEU A 150 -9.18 11.36 1.35
N MET A 151 -9.53 10.47 0.44
CA MET A 151 -10.63 10.71 -0.49
C MET A 151 -11.99 10.75 0.22
N PRO A 152 -12.31 9.85 1.18
CA PRO A 152 -13.50 10.00 1.99
C PRO A 152 -13.61 11.33 2.72
N GLU A 153 -12.54 11.81 3.34
CA GLU A 153 -12.57 13.10 4.03
C GLU A 153 -12.73 14.27 3.06
N PHE A 154 -12.01 14.23 1.92
CA PHE A 154 -12.15 15.24 0.88
C PHE A 154 -13.61 15.36 0.42
N TYR A 155 -14.28 14.26 0.08
CA TYR A 155 -15.66 14.30 -0.37
C TYR A 155 -16.67 14.71 0.73
N LEU A 156 -16.41 14.36 1.99
CA LEU A 156 -17.21 14.86 3.10
C LEU A 156 -17.07 16.38 3.23
N ARG A 157 -15.86 16.92 3.12
CA ARG A 157 -15.60 18.37 3.16
C ARG A 157 -16.22 19.08 1.97
N GLU A 158 -16.08 18.54 0.75
CA GLU A 158 -16.68 19.10 -0.46
C GLU A 158 -18.21 19.13 -0.37
N THR A 159 -18.82 18.04 0.09
CA THR A 159 -20.31 17.94 0.12
C THR A 159 -20.92 18.81 1.22
N PHE A 160 -20.30 18.87 2.40
CA PHE A 160 -20.92 19.48 3.58
C PHE A 160 -20.22 20.77 4.04
N ASN A 161 -19.09 21.15 3.44
CA ASN A 161 -18.27 22.31 3.79
C ASN A 161 -17.89 22.34 5.28
N LYS A 162 -17.59 21.18 5.87
CA LYS A 162 -17.21 20.98 7.28
C LYS A 162 -16.19 19.85 7.43
N ALA A 163 -15.37 19.92 8.48
CA ALA A 163 -14.52 18.81 8.86
C ALA A 163 -15.36 17.64 9.41
N PRO A 164 -14.91 16.38 9.25
CA PRO A 164 -15.64 15.21 9.75
C PRO A 164 -15.97 15.29 11.25
N GLU A 165 -15.08 15.87 12.04
CA GLU A 165 -15.24 16.08 13.49
C GLU A 165 -16.41 17.03 13.84
N ASP A 166 -16.80 17.91 12.89
CA ASP A 166 -17.94 18.82 13.01
C ASP A 166 -19.24 18.20 12.44
N LEU A 167 -19.12 17.11 11.69
CA LEU A 167 -20.24 16.38 11.09
C LEU A 167 -20.77 15.27 11.98
N PHE A 168 -19.88 14.56 12.68
CA PHE A 168 -20.24 13.39 13.48
C PHE A 168 -19.87 13.58 14.94
N LYS A 169 -20.70 13.05 15.85
CA LYS A 169 -20.41 13.07 17.30
C LYS A 169 -19.15 12.26 17.66
N LYS A 170 -18.82 11.24 16.86
CA LYS A 170 -17.67 10.38 17.04
C LYS A 170 -17.03 10.10 15.70
N VAL A 171 -15.77 10.50 15.53
CA VAL A 171 -14.92 10.12 14.40
C VAL A 171 -13.79 9.23 14.90
N GLY A 172 -13.48 8.16 14.19
CA GLY A 172 -12.42 7.24 14.55
C GLY A 172 -11.59 6.75 13.39
N PHE A 173 -10.56 5.97 13.73
CA PHE A 173 -9.67 5.32 12.77
C PHE A 173 -9.53 3.84 13.14
N SER A 174 -9.92 2.97 12.23
CA SER A 174 -9.87 1.52 12.44
C SER A 174 -8.46 0.94 12.31
N GLY A 175 -7.62 1.58 11.47
CA GLY A 175 -6.26 1.16 11.16
C GLY A 175 -6.10 0.43 9.82
N ASP A 176 -7.09 -0.36 9.41
CA ASP A 176 -7.12 -1.10 8.14
C ASP A 176 -8.56 -1.28 7.65
N HIS A 177 -8.73 -1.76 6.40
CA HIS A 177 -10.04 -1.87 5.76
C HIS A 177 -10.89 -3.02 6.31
N SER A 178 -10.31 -4.18 6.59
CA SER A 178 -11.03 -5.33 7.17
C SER A 178 -11.63 -4.95 8.52
N ARG A 179 -10.86 -4.22 9.32
CA ARG A 179 -11.32 -3.74 10.62
C ARG A 179 -12.40 -2.66 10.51
N THR A 180 -12.32 -1.78 9.48
CA THR A 180 -13.41 -0.84 9.18
C THR A 180 -14.72 -1.58 8.97
N ILE A 181 -14.71 -2.60 8.08
CA ILE A 181 -15.89 -3.43 7.79
C ILE A 181 -16.43 -4.07 9.06
N ALA A 182 -15.56 -4.71 9.85
CA ALA A 182 -15.96 -5.37 11.08
C ALA A 182 -16.59 -4.42 12.11
N LEU A 183 -16.03 -3.21 12.28
CA LEU A 183 -16.54 -2.20 13.21
C LEU A 183 -17.92 -1.67 12.78
N VAL A 184 -18.15 -1.46 11.49
CA VAL A 184 -19.46 -1.01 11.00
C VAL A 184 -20.46 -2.17 11.05
N GLN A 185 -20.07 -3.36 10.60
CA GLN A 185 -20.93 -4.55 10.65
C GLN A 185 -21.41 -4.89 12.07
N SER A 186 -20.55 -4.72 13.07
CA SER A 186 -20.90 -4.95 14.48
C SER A 186 -21.73 -3.83 15.11
N GLY A 187 -21.90 -2.68 14.44
CA GLY A 187 -22.58 -1.51 14.99
C GLY A 187 -21.73 -0.68 15.95
N ALA A 188 -20.41 -0.98 16.11
CA ALA A 188 -19.49 -0.16 16.91
C ALA A 188 -19.28 1.24 16.33
N TYR A 189 -19.46 1.36 15.02
CA TYR A 189 -19.63 2.60 14.27
C TYR A 189 -20.85 2.50 13.37
N ALA A 190 -21.57 3.61 13.25
CA ALA A 190 -22.75 3.67 12.39
C ALA A 190 -22.39 3.61 10.91
N THR A 191 -21.33 4.34 10.54
CA THR A 191 -20.86 4.46 9.15
C THR A 191 -19.33 4.40 9.09
N GLY A 192 -18.80 4.19 7.89
CA GLY A 192 -17.35 4.21 7.64
C GLY A 192 -17.02 4.25 6.16
N ALA A 193 -15.72 4.34 5.85
CA ALA A 193 -15.22 4.30 4.48
C ALA A 193 -14.17 3.22 4.29
N VAL A 194 -14.24 2.50 3.17
CA VAL A 194 -13.41 1.33 2.89
C VAL A 194 -13.00 1.27 1.42
N ASN A 195 -11.87 0.64 1.17
CA ASN A 195 -11.39 0.23 -0.14
C ASN A 195 -12.38 -0.74 -0.80
N PHE A 196 -12.82 -0.43 -2.01
CA PHE A 196 -13.81 -1.24 -2.72
C PHE A 196 -13.33 -2.67 -3.03
N LYS A 197 -12.04 -2.86 -3.37
CA LYS A 197 -11.46 -4.20 -3.66
C LYS A 197 -11.40 -5.09 -2.41
N VAL A 198 -11.13 -4.50 -1.24
CA VAL A 198 -11.20 -5.24 0.03
C VAL A 198 -12.63 -5.64 0.34
N TRP A 199 -13.58 -4.72 0.16
CA TRP A 199 -14.99 -5.02 0.33
C TRP A 199 -15.48 -6.15 -0.60
N GLU A 200 -15.24 -6.03 -1.90
CA GLU A 200 -15.66 -7.03 -2.88
C GLU A 200 -15.08 -8.42 -2.59
N ARG A 201 -13.79 -8.48 -2.23
CA ARG A 201 -13.15 -9.73 -1.86
C ARG A 201 -13.73 -10.34 -0.58
N GLU A 202 -13.86 -9.55 0.49
CA GLU A 202 -14.42 -10.07 1.76
C GLU A 202 -15.88 -10.47 1.63
N LEU A 203 -16.62 -9.79 0.75
CA LEU A 203 -17.99 -10.22 0.39
C LEU A 203 -17.97 -11.57 -0.34
N ALA A 204 -17.11 -11.75 -1.32
CA ALA A 204 -16.95 -13.02 -2.03
C ALA A 204 -16.48 -14.17 -1.12
N GLU A 205 -15.66 -13.86 -0.10
CA GLU A 205 -15.20 -14.79 0.91
C GLU A 205 -16.26 -15.10 2.01
N GLY A 206 -17.44 -14.48 1.94
CA GLY A 206 -18.52 -14.65 2.92
C GLY A 206 -18.24 -14.05 4.31
N LYS A 207 -17.29 -13.12 4.42
CA LYS A 207 -16.95 -12.42 5.67
C LYS A 207 -17.88 -11.26 5.98
N ILE A 208 -18.62 -10.77 4.97
CA ILE A 208 -19.55 -9.66 5.09
C ILE A 208 -20.99 -10.18 5.16
N ASP A 209 -21.67 -9.88 6.25
CA ASP A 209 -23.10 -10.12 6.43
C ASP A 209 -23.88 -8.90 5.91
N THR A 210 -24.38 -8.99 4.68
CA THR A 210 -25.12 -7.92 4.02
C THR A 210 -26.44 -7.56 4.68
N SER A 211 -26.93 -8.38 5.62
CA SER A 211 -28.08 -8.02 6.47
C SER A 211 -27.71 -7.01 7.57
N LYS A 212 -26.40 -6.83 7.85
CA LYS A 212 -25.89 -5.97 8.92
C LYS A 212 -25.13 -4.74 8.41
N VAL A 213 -24.53 -4.83 7.23
CA VAL A 213 -23.76 -3.74 6.65
C VAL A 213 -23.94 -3.70 5.14
N SER A 214 -24.07 -2.51 4.59
CA SER A 214 -24.24 -2.28 3.15
C SER A 214 -23.41 -1.10 2.67
N VAL A 215 -23.10 -1.10 1.36
CA VAL A 215 -22.57 0.09 0.66
C VAL A 215 -23.71 1.04 0.41
N ILE A 216 -23.54 2.30 0.81
CA ILE A 216 -24.55 3.34 0.65
C ILE A 216 -24.15 4.39 -0.36
N TRP A 217 -22.86 4.56 -0.63
CA TRP A 217 -22.35 5.49 -1.63
C TRP A 217 -20.94 5.11 -2.07
N GLU A 218 -20.61 5.44 -3.31
CA GLU A 218 -19.26 5.29 -3.83
C GLU A 218 -18.69 6.63 -4.31
N THR A 219 -17.39 6.84 -4.12
CA THR A 219 -16.72 8.04 -4.60
C THR A 219 -16.53 8.02 -6.11
N PRO A 220 -16.34 9.19 -6.76
CA PRO A 220 -15.67 9.26 -8.04
C PRO A 220 -14.30 8.56 -7.99
N THR A 221 -13.77 8.17 -9.15
CA THR A 221 -12.51 7.43 -9.25
C THR A 221 -11.28 8.34 -9.07
N TYR A 222 -10.19 7.75 -8.58
CA TYR A 222 -8.90 8.39 -8.36
C TYR A 222 -7.75 7.36 -8.45
N PRO A 223 -6.48 7.75 -8.68
CA PRO A 223 -5.35 6.83 -8.63
C PRO A 223 -5.03 6.43 -7.18
N ASP A 224 -4.71 5.14 -6.94
CA ASP A 224 -4.38 4.67 -5.59
C ASP A 224 -3.12 3.81 -5.55
N TYR A 225 -3.22 2.48 -5.49
CA TYR A 225 -2.09 1.61 -5.16
C TYR A 225 -1.02 1.56 -6.24
N HIS A 226 0.26 1.53 -5.81
CA HIS A 226 1.41 1.42 -6.69
C HIS A 226 2.67 0.95 -5.96
N TRP A 227 3.61 0.45 -6.74
CA TRP A 227 4.97 0.18 -6.32
C TRP A 227 5.82 1.44 -6.42
N THR A 228 6.49 1.78 -5.33
CA THR A 228 7.47 2.87 -5.27
C THR A 228 8.84 2.28 -4.93
N VAL A 229 9.88 2.74 -5.63
CA VAL A 229 11.29 2.40 -5.37
C VAL A 229 12.08 3.62 -4.97
N ARG A 230 13.19 3.40 -4.24
CA ARG A 230 14.20 4.40 -3.95
C ARG A 230 15.02 4.68 -5.21
N GLY A 231 15.54 5.92 -5.33
CA GLY A 231 16.36 6.33 -6.48
C GLY A 231 17.77 5.73 -6.51
N ASP A 232 18.25 5.17 -5.41
CA ASP A 232 19.61 4.66 -5.24
C ASP A 232 19.78 3.16 -5.57
N LEU A 233 18.78 2.50 -6.17
CA LEU A 233 18.82 1.07 -6.48
C LEU A 233 20.00 0.66 -7.38
N ASN A 234 20.29 1.47 -8.41
CA ASN A 234 21.38 1.17 -9.35
C ASN A 234 22.75 1.28 -8.68
N GLU A 235 22.93 2.17 -7.72
CA GLU A 235 24.17 2.30 -6.95
C GLU A 235 24.41 1.08 -6.07
N ARG A 236 23.35 0.47 -5.52
CA ARG A 236 23.42 -0.65 -4.59
C ARG A 236 23.49 -2.02 -5.26
N PHE A 237 22.69 -2.22 -6.31
CA PHE A 237 22.48 -3.53 -6.93
C PHE A 237 23.04 -3.61 -8.36
N GLY A 238 23.71 -2.56 -8.83
CA GLY A 238 24.33 -2.46 -10.15
C GLY A 238 23.45 -1.79 -11.20
N GLU A 239 24.09 -1.35 -12.27
CA GLU A 239 23.47 -0.61 -13.37
C GLU A 239 22.24 -1.33 -13.94
N GLY A 240 21.16 -0.58 -14.17
CA GLY A 240 19.91 -1.09 -14.73
C GLY A 240 19.06 -1.91 -13.75
N PHE A 241 19.41 -2.00 -12.46
CA PHE A 241 18.63 -2.81 -11.50
C PHE A 241 17.21 -2.27 -11.33
N SER A 242 17.03 -0.95 -11.21
CA SER A 242 15.70 -0.33 -11.11
C SER A 242 14.81 -0.67 -12.31
N GLN A 243 15.39 -0.67 -13.52
CA GLN A 243 14.67 -1.06 -14.72
C GLN A 243 14.27 -2.53 -14.67
N ARG A 244 15.16 -3.45 -14.27
CA ARG A 244 14.83 -4.87 -14.12
C ARG A 244 13.72 -5.12 -13.10
N VAL A 245 13.73 -4.41 -11.97
CA VAL A 245 12.63 -4.47 -10.98
C VAL A 245 11.30 -4.07 -11.63
N THR A 246 11.28 -2.96 -12.36
CA THR A 246 10.09 -2.48 -13.08
C THR A 246 9.60 -3.51 -14.09
N GLU A 247 10.48 -3.99 -14.96
CA GLU A 247 10.15 -4.99 -16.00
C GLU A 247 9.64 -6.29 -15.38
N THR A 248 10.25 -6.74 -14.27
CA THR A 248 9.80 -7.94 -13.56
C THR A 248 8.37 -7.77 -13.02
N LEU A 249 8.06 -6.63 -12.40
CA LEU A 249 6.70 -6.36 -11.91
C LEU A 249 5.69 -6.30 -13.06
N LEU A 250 6.03 -5.63 -14.15
CA LEU A 250 5.15 -5.47 -15.32
C LEU A 250 4.93 -6.77 -16.09
N SER A 251 5.85 -7.74 -16.01
CA SER A 251 5.77 -9.04 -16.67
C SER A 251 5.02 -10.11 -15.86
N ILE A 252 4.54 -9.78 -14.64
CA ILE A 252 3.77 -10.75 -13.85
C ILE A 252 2.46 -11.07 -14.57
N ASP A 253 2.35 -12.31 -15.03
CA ASP A 253 1.17 -12.87 -15.69
C ASP A 253 0.63 -14.15 -15.00
N ASP A 254 1.32 -14.63 -13.97
CA ASP A 254 0.88 -15.75 -13.14
C ASP A 254 -0.41 -15.37 -12.38
N PRO A 255 -1.55 -16.05 -12.67
CA PRO A 255 -2.81 -15.76 -12.00
C PRO A 255 -2.73 -15.88 -10.48
N ALA A 256 -1.89 -16.77 -9.94
CA ALA A 256 -1.74 -16.93 -8.49
C ALA A 256 -1.05 -15.71 -7.85
N LEU A 257 -0.06 -15.11 -8.53
CA LEU A 257 0.58 -13.87 -8.09
C LEU A 257 -0.37 -12.67 -8.23
N LEU A 258 -1.09 -12.57 -9.35
CA LEU A 258 -2.05 -11.47 -9.58
C LEU A 258 -3.24 -11.54 -8.63
N GLN A 259 -3.78 -12.73 -8.33
CA GLN A 259 -4.82 -12.90 -7.30
C GLN A 259 -4.37 -12.44 -5.91
N ALA A 260 -3.08 -12.52 -5.62
CA ALA A 260 -2.55 -12.01 -4.37
C ALA A 260 -2.82 -10.49 -4.20
N PHE A 261 -2.91 -9.74 -5.30
CA PHE A 261 -3.16 -8.29 -5.32
C PHE A 261 -4.61 -7.92 -5.67
N PRO A 262 -5.52 -8.80 -5.93
CA PRO A 262 -6.73 -8.77 -6.76
C PRO A 262 -6.64 -7.75 -7.91
N ARG A 263 -5.63 -7.93 -8.76
CA ARG A 263 -5.40 -7.13 -9.98
C ARG A 263 -5.34 -8.04 -11.19
N GLU A 264 -5.77 -7.55 -12.35
CA GLU A 264 -5.69 -8.28 -13.61
C GLU A 264 -4.27 -8.27 -14.17
N LYS A 265 -3.57 -7.15 -14.02
CA LYS A 265 -2.17 -6.98 -14.43
C LYS A 265 -1.57 -5.73 -13.82
N PHE A 266 -0.24 -5.65 -13.84
CA PHE A 266 0.48 -4.42 -13.58
C PHE A 266 0.74 -3.64 -14.88
N ILE A 267 0.68 -2.31 -14.79
CA ILE A 267 0.99 -1.35 -15.85
C ILE A 267 2.01 -0.33 -15.33
N PRO A 268 2.74 0.37 -16.21
CA PRO A 268 3.66 1.42 -15.78
C PRO A 268 2.96 2.48 -14.92
N ALA A 269 3.71 3.04 -13.98
CA ALA A 269 3.31 4.20 -13.18
C ALA A 269 4.42 5.25 -13.20
N SER A 270 4.06 6.48 -12.87
CA SER A 270 4.97 7.59 -12.68
C SER A 270 4.53 8.45 -11.50
N ASN A 271 5.42 9.29 -10.99
CA ASN A 271 5.08 10.24 -9.92
C ASN A 271 3.97 11.20 -10.35
N ALA A 272 3.90 11.55 -11.64
CA ALA A 272 2.90 12.46 -12.19
C ALA A 272 1.47 11.90 -12.08
N ASP A 273 1.29 10.59 -12.11
CA ASP A 273 -0.02 9.95 -12.00
C ASP A 273 -0.68 10.23 -10.64
N TYR A 274 0.12 10.53 -9.63
CA TYR A 274 -0.33 10.79 -8.25
C TYR A 274 -0.37 12.27 -7.87
N ALA A 275 -0.15 13.19 -8.83
CA ALA A 275 -0.32 14.62 -8.59
C ALA A 275 -1.73 14.99 -8.08
N PRO A 276 -2.84 14.41 -8.59
CA PRO A 276 -4.16 14.69 -8.02
C PRO A 276 -4.32 14.27 -6.55
N ILE A 277 -3.63 13.21 -6.13
CA ILE A 277 -3.61 12.77 -4.73
C ILE A 277 -2.83 13.75 -3.86
N GLU A 278 -1.67 14.22 -4.35
CA GLU A 278 -0.84 15.22 -3.67
C GLU A 278 -1.60 16.54 -3.50
N ASP A 279 -2.25 17.02 -4.57
CA ASP A 279 -3.06 18.25 -4.55
C ASP A 279 -4.21 18.14 -3.55
N THR A 280 -4.96 17.02 -3.59
CA THR A 280 -6.07 16.77 -2.66
C THR A 280 -5.58 16.72 -1.22
N ALA A 281 -4.48 16.02 -0.96
CA ALA A 281 -3.92 15.89 0.39
C ALA A 281 -3.41 17.23 0.94
N SER A 282 -2.81 18.06 0.08
CA SER A 282 -2.39 19.42 0.42
C SER A 282 -3.60 20.32 0.73
N ALA A 283 -4.66 20.24 -0.10
CA ALA A 283 -5.86 21.06 0.07
C ALA A 283 -6.58 20.84 1.41
N ILE A 284 -6.49 19.64 1.99
CA ILE A 284 -7.10 19.32 3.29
C ILE A 284 -6.09 19.18 4.45
N GLY A 285 -4.81 19.57 4.22
CA GLY A 285 -3.78 19.65 5.28
C GLY A 285 -3.26 18.30 5.75
N LEU A 286 -3.16 17.28 4.88
CA LEU A 286 -2.64 15.95 5.24
C LEU A 286 -1.17 15.72 4.81
N LEU A 287 -0.51 16.71 4.20
CA LEU A 287 0.90 16.64 3.79
C LEU A 287 1.82 17.63 4.53
N ASP A 288 1.30 18.40 5.46
CA ASP A 288 2.05 19.40 6.26
C ASP A 288 2.84 18.75 7.41
#